data_4a3c3e7e858e276e58092d9658ced5d0
#
_entry.id   4a3c3e7e858e276e58092d9658ced5d0
#
_cell.length_a   1.000
_cell.length_b   1.000
_cell.length_c   1.000
_cell.angle_alpha   90.00
_cell.angle_beta   90.00
_cell.angle_gamma   90.00
#
_symmetry.space_group_name_H-M   'P 1'
#
loop_
_entity.id
_entity.type
_entity.pdbx_description
1 polymer ?
#
loop_
_entity_poly.entity_id
_entity_poly.type
_entity_poly.pdbx_seq_one_letter_code
_entity_poly.pdbx_strand_id
1 'polypeptide(L)'
;LAWSRGLGDVYKRQHKNQSSSRQDVSPKQPKKLTQYALRLEEKQKLKFNYGLTEKQLYNYVKEARRKKGVTGLILLQLLEMRLDSICFALGFGTTIGNARQIINHRHITVNGKIVNIPSFQCRINDVINIKEKTTSRNLVQKNLEVNKTISRPTHMKFDTEKAEGQVILSLIHISEPTRPSQ
;
A
#
# COMPACT_ATOMS: atom_id res chain seq x y z
N LEU A 1 19.75 44.19 10.87
CA LEU A 1 21.04 43.55 11.23
C LEU A 1 20.88 42.22 12.03
N ALA A 2 19.69 41.73 12.25
CA ALA A 2 19.45 40.47 13.00
C ALA A 2 19.28 39.22 12.11
N TRP A 3 19.26 39.34 10.76
CA TRP A 3 19.02 38.24 9.84
C TRP A 3 20.26 37.44 9.42
N SER A 4 21.45 37.91 9.69
CA SER A 4 22.69 37.24 9.29
C SER A 4 23.19 36.16 10.27
N ARG A 5 22.66 36.11 11.50
CA ARG A 5 23.11 35.11 12.50
C ARG A 5 22.57 33.68 12.27
N GLY A 6 21.41 33.55 11.66
CA GLY A 6 20.80 32.22 11.43
C GLY A 6 21.46 31.37 10.33
N LEU A 7 21.94 32.03 9.28
CA LEU A 7 22.55 31.34 8.13
C LEU A 7 23.96 30.80 8.42
N GLY A 8 24.71 31.47 9.31
CA GLY A 8 26.05 31.04 9.73
C GLY A 8 26.05 29.73 10.54
N ASP A 9 25.02 29.50 11.34
CA ASP A 9 24.90 28.29 12.18
C ASP A 9 24.46 27.07 11.39
N VAL A 10 23.66 27.26 10.36
CA VAL A 10 23.26 26.15 9.42
C VAL A 10 24.48 25.73 8.61
N TYR A 11 25.29 26.67 8.14
CA TYR A 11 26.50 26.37 7.36
C TYR A 11 27.57 25.66 8.22
N LYS A 12 27.76 26.07 9.48
CA LYS A 12 28.68 25.42 10.43
C LYS A 12 28.26 23.98 10.76
N ARG A 13 26.95 23.68 10.83
CA ARG A 13 26.47 22.31 11.03
C ARG A 13 26.72 21.44 9.82
N GLN A 14 26.54 21.93 8.59
CA GLN A 14 26.82 21.19 7.37
C GLN A 14 28.31 20.87 7.22
N HIS A 15 29.21 21.80 7.54
CA HIS A 15 30.66 21.57 7.51
C HIS A 15 31.14 20.57 8.57
N LYS A 16 30.52 20.55 9.75
CA LYS A 16 30.84 19.59 10.80
C LYS A 16 30.45 18.15 10.45
N ASN A 17 29.38 17.96 9.64
CA ASN A 17 28.97 16.65 9.15
C ASN A 17 29.84 16.13 7.99
N GLN A 18 30.53 16.99 7.25
CA GLN A 18 31.43 16.57 6.17
C GLN A 18 32.85 16.20 6.67
N SER A 19 33.28 16.77 7.78
CA SER A 19 34.62 16.48 8.35
C SER A 19 34.67 15.23 9.23
N SER A 20 33.52 14.69 9.66
CA SER A 20 33.45 13.45 10.47
C SER A 20 33.32 12.16 9.66
N SER A 21 33.30 12.24 8.32
CA SER A 21 33.08 11.07 7.44
C SER A 21 34.37 10.33 7.01
N ARG A 22 35.53 10.65 7.60
CA ARG A 22 36.82 10.01 7.29
C ARG A 22 37.48 9.31 8.47
N GLN A 23 36.71 8.82 9.42
CA GLN A 23 37.27 7.98 10.48
C GLN A 23 36.59 6.60 10.42
N ASP A 24 37.41 5.62 10.06
CA ASP A 24 37.28 4.18 10.29
C ASP A 24 35.88 3.59 10.20
N VAL A 25 35.53 3.16 9.00
CA VAL A 25 34.46 2.17 8.81
C VAL A 25 35.00 0.81 9.27
N SER A 26 35.22 0.64 10.57
CA SER A 26 35.19 -0.70 11.13
C SER A 26 33.78 -1.26 10.86
N PRO A 27 33.64 -2.49 10.35
CA PRO A 27 32.32 -3.06 10.09
C PRO A 27 31.56 -3.10 11.40
N LYS A 28 30.59 -2.18 11.57
CA LYS A 28 29.73 -2.14 12.74
C LYS A 28 29.03 -3.50 12.79
N GLN A 29 29.42 -4.35 13.76
CA GLN A 29 28.72 -5.61 13.99
C GLN A 29 27.20 -5.33 14.02
N PRO A 30 26.38 -6.16 13.36
CA PRO A 30 24.94 -5.95 13.33
C PRO A 30 24.45 -5.93 14.78
N LYS A 31 24.06 -4.76 15.26
CA LYS A 31 23.50 -4.61 16.61
C LYS A 31 22.28 -5.50 16.68
N LYS A 32 22.25 -6.45 17.63
CA LYS A 32 21.02 -7.23 17.92
C LYS A 32 19.88 -6.26 18.12
N LEU A 33 18.91 -6.28 17.19
CA LEU A 33 17.72 -5.44 17.26
C LEU A 33 16.95 -5.81 18.53
N THR A 34 16.58 -4.80 19.32
CA THR A 34 15.70 -5.00 20.48
C THR A 34 14.33 -5.46 20.00
N GLN A 35 13.58 -6.17 20.84
CA GLN A 35 12.19 -6.59 20.53
C GLN A 35 11.30 -5.40 20.14
N TYR A 36 11.53 -4.25 20.74
CA TYR A 36 10.83 -3.01 20.40
C TYR A 36 11.18 -2.56 18.96
N ALA A 37 12.47 -2.59 18.60
CA ALA A 37 12.91 -2.18 17.27
C ALA A 37 12.33 -3.07 16.16
N LEU A 38 12.29 -4.40 16.39
CA LEU A 38 11.67 -5.35 15.48
C LEU A 38 10.17 -5.04 15.26
N ARG A 39 9.42 -4.86 16.33
CA ARG A 39 7.98 -4.53 16.23
C ARG A 39 7.74 -3.17 15.56
N LEU A 40 8.61 -2.21 15.81
CA LEU A 40 8.54 -0.90 15.17
C LEU A 40 8.81 -1.02 13.67
N GLU A 41 9.83 -1.80 13.29
CA GLU A 41 10.16 -2.04 11.89
C GLU A 41 9.00 -2.70 11.14
N GLU A 42 8.40 -3.75 11.69
CA GLU A 42 7.22 -4.41 11.10
C GLU A 42 6.05 -3.45 10.93
N LYS A 43 5.76 -2.63 11.93
CA LYS A 43 4.73 -1.60 11.84
C LYS A 43 5.04 -0.59 10.72
N GLN A 44 6.30 -0.13 10.61
CA GLN A 44 6.70 0.81 9.57
C GLN A 44 6.63 0.18 8.18
N LYS A 45 7.09 -1.06 8.01
CA LYS A 45 6.95 -1.81 6.75
C LYS A 45 5.49 -1.84 6.30
N LEU A 46 4.58 -2.24 7.19
CA LEU A 46 3.15 -2.27 6.89
C LEU A 46 2.63 -0.88 6.47
N LYS A 47 2.98 0.16 7.22
CA LYS A 47 2.57 1.54 6.93
C LYS A 47 3.05 2.01 5.56
N PHE A 48 4.30 1.73 5.20
CA PHE A 48 4.87 2.15 3.92
C PHE A 48 4.31 1.34 2.76
N ASN A 49 4.15 0.03 2.91
CA ASN A 49 3.61 -0.84 1.86
C ASN A 49 2.20 -0.43 1.43
N TYR A 50 1.35 -0.06 2.38
CA TYR A 50 -0.02 0.41 2.08
C TYR A 50 -0.12 1.94 1.98
N GLY A 51 0.98 2.68 2.13
CA GLY A 51 1.01 4.14 2.07
C GLY A 51 0.09 4.82 3.09
N LEU A 52 -0.01 4.29 4.30
CA LEU A 52 -0.93 4.78 5.34
C LEU A 52 -0.26 5.82 6.24
N THR A 53 -1.07 6.70 6.81
CA THR A 53 -0.66 7.50 7.96
C THR A 53 -0.73 6.70 9.26
N GLU A 54 -0.02 7.11 10.29
CA GLU A 54 -0.03 6.44 11.60
C GLU A 54 -1.44 6.37 12.19
N LYS A 55 -2.20 7.46 12.08
CA LYS A 55 -3.59 7.55 12.56
C LYS A 55 -4.52 6.58 11.82
N GLN A 56 -4.36 6.44 10.50
CA GLN A 56 -5.14 5.49 9.71
C GLN A 56 -4.84 4.05 10.12
N LEU A 57 -3.56 3.68 10.22
CA LEU A 57 -3.16 2.34 10.66
C LEU A 57 -3.72 2.04 12.05
N TYR A 58 -3.62 2.97 12.99
CA TYR A 58 -4.18 2.81 14.34
C TYR A 58 -5.70 2.54 14.30
N ASN A 59 -6.44 3.27 13.46
CA ASN A 59 -7.89 3.05 13.31
C ASN A 59 -8.20 1.66 12.76
N TYR A 60 -7.45 1.16 11.77
CA TYR A 60 -7.61 -0.21 11.26
C TYR A 60 -7.30 -1.26 12.32
N VAL A 61 -6.26 -1.07 13.11
CA VAL A 61 -5.95 -1.97 14.25
C VAL A 61 -7.10 -1.98 15.26
N LYS A 62 -7.65 -0.81 15.59
CA LYS A 62 -8.79 -0.70 16.50
C LYS A 62 -10.04 -1.42 15.95
N GLU A 63 -10.29 -1.29 14.64
CA GLU A 63 -11.38 -1.99 13.96
C GLU A 63 -11.15 -3.50 13.95
N ALA A 64 -9.94 -3.95 13.62
CA ALA A 64 -9.58 -5.37 13.58
C ALA A 64 -9.76 -6.05 14.95
N ARG A 65 -9.44 -5.34 16.05
CA ARG A 65 -9.63 -5.85 17.42
C ARG A 65 -11.11 -6.03 17.82
N ARG A 66 -12.03 -5.30 17.16
CA ARG A 66 -13.48 -5.43 17.43
C ARG A 66 -14.10 -6.63 16.73
N LYS A 67 -13.47 -7.13 15.67
CA LYS A 67 -13.96 -8.28 14.91
C LYS A 67 -13.52 -9.60 15.57
N LYS A 68 -14.34 -10.62 15.50
CA LYS A 68 -14.00 -11.96 16.02
C LYS A 68 -12.98 -12.61 15.10
N GLY A 69 -11.92 -13.18 15.65
CA GLY A 69 -10.85 -13.88 14.92
C GLY A 69 -9.44 -13.37 15.25
N VAL A 70 -8.46 -13.80 14.47
CA VAL A 70 -7.06 -13.39 14.64
C VAL A 70 -6.88 -11.95 14.15
N THR A 71 -6.61 -11.04 15.07
CA THR A 71 -6.52 -9.59 14.79
C THR A 71 -5.57 -9.26 13.64
N GLY A 72 -4.44 -9.97 13.53
CA GLY A 72 -3.46 -9.75 12.47
C GLY A 72 -4.01 -10.08 11.08
N LEU A 73 -4.71 -11.21 10.93
CA LEU A 73 -5.31 -11.62 9.67
C LEU A 73 -6.44 -10.66 9.27
N ILE A 74 -7.27 -10.27 10.23
CA ILE A 74 -8.35 -9.31 10.00
C ILE A 74 -7.79 -7.94 9.59
N LEU A 75 -6.69 -7.50 10.21
CA LEU A 75 -6.01 -6.26 9.82
C LEU A 75 -5.53 -6.31 8.37
N LEU A 76 -4.84 -7.38 7.99
CA LEU A 76 -4.36 -7.56 6.60
C LEU A 76 -5.54 -7.59 5.64
N GLN A 77 -6.62 -8.29 5.96
CA GLN A 77 -7.84 -8.30 5.14
C GLN A 77 -8.41 -6.89 4.95
N LEU A 78 -8.54 -6.11 6.03
CA LEU A 78 -9.03 -4.73 5.94
C LEU A 78 -8.15 -3.85 5.05
N LEU A 79 -6.84 -4.07 5.05
CA LEU A 79 -5.89 -3.32 4.23
C LEU A 79 -5.91 -3.75 2.76
N GLU A 80 -6.02 -5.04 2.48
CA GLU A 80 -6.09 -5.58 1.12
C GLU A 80 -7.42 -5.26 0.43
N MET A 81 -8.53 -5.21 1.19
CA MET A 81 -9.85 -4.89 0.66
C MET A 81 -10.07 -3.39 0.39
N ARG A 82 -9.06 -2.57 0.55
CA ARG A 82 -9.11 -1.15 0.16
C ARG A 82 -9.03 -1.02 -1.35
N LEU A 83 -9.77 -0.08 -1.91
CA LEU A 83 -9.81 0.15 -3.35
C LEU A 83 -8.42 0.53 -3.91
N ASP A 84 -7.61 1.30 -3.17
CA ASP A 84 -6.25 1.65 -3.60
C ASP A 84 -5.33 0.42 -3.67
N SER A 85 -5.42 -0.50 -2.69
CA SER A 85 -4.67 -1.76 -2.69
C SER A 85 -5.10 -2.67 -3.83
N ILE A 86 -6.40 -2.81 -4.07
CA ILE A 86 -6.96 -3.62 -5.14
C ILE A 86 -6.55 -3.06 -6.52
N CYS A 87 -6.68 -1.75 -6.74
CA CYS A 87 -6.27 -1.12 -8.00
C CYS A 87 -4.76 -1.30 -8.27
N PHE A 88 -3.93 -1.26 -7.23
CA PHE A 88 -2.51 -1.54 -7.34
C PHE A 88 -2.26 -3.02 -7.68
N ALA A 89 -2.92 -3.95 -7.00
CA ALA A 89 -2.78 -5.39 -7.22
C ALA A 89 -3.29 -5.83 -8.61
N LEU A 90 -4.33 -5.18 -9.14
CA LEU A 90 -4.80 -5.39 -10.52
C LEU A 90 -3.86 -4.80 -11.58
N GLY A 91 -2.92 -3.94 -11.17
CA GLY A 91 -1.96 -3.29 -12.07
C GLY A 91 -2.48 -2.00 -12.70
N PHE A 92 -3.61 -1.45 -12.27
CA PHE A 92 -4.14 -0.17 -12.77
C PHE A 92 -3.24 1.01 -12.43
N GLY A 93 -2.48 0.92 -11.33
CA GLY A 93 -1.46 1.88 -10.94
C GLY A 93 -0.08 1.24 -10.83
N THR A 94 0.97 1.96 -11.20
CA THR A 94 2.36 1.51 -11.06
C THR A 94 2.86 1.53 -9.62
N THR A 95 2.22 2.33 -8.77
CA THR A 95 2.48 2.45 -7.34
C THR A 95 1.15 2.68 -6.61
N ILE A 96 1.12 2.46 -5.29
CA ILE A 96 -0.07 2.78 -4.47
C ILE A 96 -0.43 4.28 -4.55
N GLY A 97 0.57 5.16 -4.63
CA GLY A 97 0.35 6.60 -4.85
C GLY A 97 -0.33 6.90 -6.19
N ASN A 98 0.11 6.24 -7.26
CA ASN A 98 -0.51 6.36 -8.58
C ASN A 98 -1.94 5.76 -8.59
N ALA A 99 -2.15 4.60 -7.97
CA ALA A 99 -3.50 4.02 -7.83
C ALA A 99 -4.46 4.99 -7.11
N ARG A 100 -4.02 5.65 -6.04
CA ARG A 100 -4.81 6.69 -5.36
C ARG A 100 -5.13 7.88 -6.25
N GLN A 101 -4.18 8.33 -7.05
CA GLN A 101 -4.39 9.43 -7.98
C GLN A 101 -5.47 9.07 -9.01
N ILE A 102 -5.41 7.87 -9.58
CA ILE A 102 -6.39 7.37 -10.55
C ILE A 102 -7.80 7.32 -9.93
N ILE A 103 -7.92 6.84 -8.69
CA ILE A 103 -9.21 6.80 -7.97
C ILE A 103 -9.72 8.23 -7.69
N ASN A 104 -8.89 9.12 -7.14
CA ASN A 104 -9.27 10.49 -6.84
C ASN A 104 -9.71 11.26 -8.09
N HIS A 105 -9.10 10.97 -9.23
CA HIS A 105 -9.44 11.55 -10.53
C HIS A 105 -10.68 10.91 -11.19
N ARG A 106 -11.37 10.00 -10.47
CA ARG A 106 -12.62 9.36 -10.91
C ARG A 106 -12.49 8.54 -12.19
N HIS A 107 -11.36 7.85 -12.37
CA HIS A 107 -11.15 6.94 -13.48
C HIS A 107 -11.67 5.53 -13.20
N ILE A 108 -12.01 5.20 -11.97
CA ILE A 108 -12.42 3.87 -11.50
C ILE A 108 -13.91 3.86 -11.16
N THR A 109 -14.55 2.76 -11.48
CA THR A 109 -15.93 2.44 -11.10
C THR A 109 -15.96 1.13 -10.32
N VAL A 110 -16.85 1.05 -9.33
CA VAL A 110 -17.14 -0.16 -8.56
C VAL A 110 -18.62 -0.48 -8.75
N ASN A 111 -18.91 -1.66 -9.26
CA ASN A 111 -20.30 -2.08 -9.61
C ASN A 111 -21.03 -1.03 -10.49
N GLY A 112 -20.32 -0.46 -11.47
CA GLY A 112 -20.86 0.55 -12.39
C GLY A 112 -20.94 1.98 -11.81
N LYS A 113 -20.66 2.18 -10.50
CA LYS A 113 -20.70 3.50 -9.86
C LYS A 113 -19.29 4.08 -9.73
N ILE A 114 -19.13 5.37 -10.04
CA ILE A 114 -17.84 6.07 -9.90
C ILE A 114 -17.52 6.22 -8.41
N VAL A 115 -16.35 5.76 -8.01
CA VAL A 115 -15.82 5.91 -6.65
C VAL A 115 -14.55 6.76 -6.70
N ASN A 116 -14.48 7.79 -5.85
CA ASN A 116 -13.33 8.71 -5.75
C ASN A 116 -12.63 8.65 -4.38
N ILE A 117 -12.94 7.63 -3.58
CA ILE A 117 -12.39 7.47 -2.23
C ILE A 117 -11.43 6.29 -2.24
N PRO A 118 -10.09 6.50 -2.14
CA PRO A 118 -9.10 5.42 -2.14
C PRO A 118 -9.24 4.41 -1.00
N SER A 119 -9.74 4.86 0.15
CA SER A 119 -9.98 4.01 1.33
C SER A 119 -11.33 3.29 1.30
N PHE A 120 -12.06 3.32 0.18
CA PHE A 120 -13.30 2.56 0.01
C PHE A 120 -13.05 1.08 0.26
N GLN A 121 -13.87 0.46 1.11
CA GLN A 121 -13.78 -0.97 1.43
C GLN A 121 -14.61 -1.76 0.43
N CYS A 122 -13.92 -2.48 -0.45
CA CYS A 122 -14.57 -3.38 -1.39
C CYS A 122 -15.04 -4.64 -0.67
N ARG A 123 -16.07 -5.26 -1.21
CA ARG A 123 -16.63 -6.54 -0.73
C ARG A 123 -16.28 -7.66 -1.69
N ILE A 124 -16.49 -8.87 -1.24
CA ILE A 124 -16.40 -10.05 -2.11
C ILE A 124 -17.46 -9.93 -3.21
N ASN A 125 -17.09 -10.30 -4.42
CA ASN A 125 -17.87 -10.16 -5.66
C ASN A 125 -18.05 -8.72 -6.18
N ASP A 126 -17.42 -7.72 -5.57
CA ASP A 126 -17.39 -6.40 -6.19
C ASP A 126 -16.58 -6.43 -7.49
N VAL A 127 -17.14 -5.79 -8.50
CA VAL A 127 -16.56 -5.67 -9.83
C VAL A 127 -15.98 -4.27 -9.99
N ILE A 128 -14.68 -4.22 -10.26
CA ILE A 128 -13.91 -2.98 -10.38
C ILE A 128 -13.56 -2.77 -11.84
N ASN A 129 -14.11 -1.71 -12.43
CA ASN A 129 -13.94 -1.38 -13.83
C ASN A 129 -13.31 0.00 -14.01
N ILE A 130 -12.79 0.21 -15.22
CA ILE A 130 -12.31 1.51 -15.66
C ILE A 130 -13.50 2.26 -16.27
N LYS A 131 -13.59 3.56 -15.95
CA LYS A 131 -14.58 4.44 -16.59
C LYS A 131 -14.43 4.40 -18.12
N GLU A 132 -15.55 4.32 -18.83
CA GLU A 132 -15.62 4.23 -20.30
C GLU A 132 -15.16 5.50 -21.06
N LYS A 133 -14.26 6.25 -20.52
CA LYS A 133 -13.64 7.41 -21.16
C LYS A 133 -12.32 6.98 -21.80
N THR A 134 -12.10 7.35 -23.06
CA THR A 134 -10.88 7.01 -23.81
C THR A 134 -9.60 7.38 -23.06
N THR A 135 -9.56 8.58 -22.45
CA THR A 135 -8.42 9.04 -21.65
C THR A 135 -8.16 8.14 -20.44
N SER A 136 -9.21 7.61 -19.78
CA SER A 136 -9.08 6.71 -18.64
C SER A 136 -8.55 5.34 -19.06
N ARG A 137 -9.07 4.80 -20.17
CA ARG A 137 -8.63 3.52 -20.74
C ARG A 137 -7.17 3.58 -21.17
N ASN A 138 -6.77 4.60 -21.94
CA ASN A 138 -5.40 4.76 -22.40
C ASN A 138 -4.40 4.89 -21.25
N LEU A 139 -4.75 5.63 -20.19
CA LEU A 139 -3.92 5.80 -19.00
C LEU A 139 -3.69 4.45 -18.28
N VAL A 140 -4.77 3.70 -18.05
CA VAL A 140 -4.66 2.40 -17.35
C VAL A 140 -3.99 1.36 -18.25
N GLN A 141 -4.25 1.33 -19.55
CA GLN A 141 -3.60 0.43 -20.49
C GLN A 141 -2.08 0.64 -20.49
N LYS A 142 -1.60 1.88 -20.53
CA LYS A 142 -0.19 2.21 -20.38
C LYS A 142 0.41 1.68 -19.07
N ASN A 143 -0.31 1.79 -17.96
CA ASN A 143 0.13 1.25 -16.68
C ASN A 143 0.16 -0.28 -16.68
N LEU A 144 -0.82 -0.94 -17.29
CA LEU A 144 -0.86 -2.41 -17.43
C LEU A 144 0.31 -2.93 -18.26
N GLU A 145 0.74 -2.21 -19.30
CA GLU A 145 1.92 -2.56 -20.09
C GLU A 145 3.21 -2.54 -19.26
N VAL A 146 3.37 -1.53 -18.41
CA VAL A 146 4.52 -1.43 -17.48
C VAL A 146 4.46 -2.55 -16.44
N ASN A 147 3.26 -2.93 -15.98
CA ASN A 147 3.04 -3.88 -14.89
C ASN A 147 2.86 -5.33 -15.36
N LYS A 148 3.18 -5.68 -16.60
CA LYS A 148 3.00 -7.06 -17.15
C LYS A 148 3.67 -8.16 -16.31
N THR A 149 4.78 -7.85 -15.66
CA THR A 149 5.58 -8.78 -14.86
C THR A 149 5.10 -8.94 -13.41
N ILE A 150 4.13 -8.13 -12.96
CA ILE A 150 3.64 -8.21 -11.58
C ILE A 150 2.75 -9.45 -11.42
N SER A 151 3.14 -10.34 -10.51
CA SER A 151 2.32 -11.48 -10.10
C SER A 151 1.06 -10.98 -9.40
N ARG A 152 -0.09 -11.32 -9.96
CA ARG A 152 -1.40 -10.95 -9.39
C ARG A 152 -1.77 -11.88 -8.25
N PRO A 153 -2.37 -11.35 -7.16
CA PRO A 153 -2.81 -12.18 -6.04
C PRO A 153 -3.92 -13.16 -6.47
N THR A 154 -3.93 -14.34 -5.87
CA THR A 154 -4.88 -15.42 -6.18
C THR A 154 -6.34 -15.12 -5.79
N HIS A 155 -6.55 -14.14 -4.92
CA HIS A 155 -7.89 -13.74 -4.45
C HIS A 155 -8.62 -12.77 -5.40
N MET A 156 -8.01 -12.44 -6.55
CA MET A 156 -8.60 -11.56 -7.56
C MET A 156 -8.60 -12.24 -8.93
N LYS A 157 -9.72 -12.13 -9.65
CA LYS A 157 -9.78 -12.41 -11.10
C LYS A 157 -9.60 -11.11 -11.86
N PHE A 158 -8.85 -11.16 -12.92
CA PHE A 158 -8.65 -10.04 -13.82
C PHE A 158 -8.90 -10.48 -15.26
N ASP A 159 -9.84 -9.82 -15.90
CA ASP A 159 -10.08 -9.94 -17.33
C ASP A 159 -9.30 -8.87 -18.07
N THR A 160 -8.33 -9.29 -18.85
CA THR A 160 -7.42 -8.38 -19.57
C THR A 160 -8.12 -7.68 -20.71
N GLU A 161 -9.09 -8.32 -21.36
CA GLU A 161 -9.79 -7.76 -22.51
C GLU A 161 -10.74 -6.63 -22.10
N LYS A 162 -11.48 -6.83 -21.01
CA LYS A 162 -12.41 -5.83 -20.47
C LYS A 162 -11.74 -4.86 -19.51
N ALA A 163 -10.50 -5.15 -19.09
CA ALA A 163 -9.79 -4.45 -18.01
C ALA A 163 -10.65 -4.37 -16.73
N GLU A 164 -11.26 -5.51 -16.39
CA GLU A 164 -12.20 -5.71 -15.30
C GLU A 164 -11.56 -6.57 -14.22
N GLY A 165 -11.61 -6.12 -12.97
CA GLY A 165 -11.14 -6.86 -11.81
C GLY A 165 -12.31 -7.28 -10.92
N GLN A 166 -12.35 -8.54 -10.51
CA GLN A 166 -13.32 -9.06 -9.55
C GLN A 166 -12.62 -9.58 -8.30
N VAL A 167 -13.12 -9.21 -7.14
CA VAL A 167 -12.68 -9.75 -5.85
C VAL A 167 -13.42 -11.05 -5.58
N ILE A 168 -12.70 -12.21 -5.56
CA ILE A 168 -13.33 -13.55 -5.47
C ILE A 168 -13.36 -14.03 -4.03
N LEU A 169 -12.24 -13.90 -3.32
CA LEU A 169 -12.04 -14.50 -2.01
C LEU A 169 -11.55 -13.45 -1.01
N SER A 170 -11.98 -13.62 0.23
CA SER A 170 -11.35 -12.93 1.36
C SER A 170 -10.06 -13.65 1.74
N LEU A 171 -9.02 -12.90 2.12
CA LEU A 171 -7.73 -13.46 2.59
C LEU A 171 -7.86 -14.47 3.74
N ILE A 172 -8.95 -14.44 4.49
CA ILE A 172 -9.22 -15.41 5.57
C ILE A 172 -9.34 -16.83 5.01
N HIS A 173 -9.92 -17.00 3.83
CA HIS A 173 -10.09 -18.32 3.20
C HIS A 173 -8.80 -18.88 2.59
N ILE A 174 -7.79 -18.03 2.35
CA ILE A 174 -6.48 -18.47 1.82
C ILE A 174 -5.61 -19.06 2.92
N SER A 175 -5.81 -18.65 4.17
CA SER A 175 -5.01 -19.10 5.33
C SER A 175 -5.61 -20.28 6.10
N GLU A 176 -6.81 -20.75 5.76
CA GLU A 176 -7.30 -22.02 6.31
C GLU A 176 -6.61 -23.19 5.58
N PRO A 177 -5.74 -23.97 6.27
CA PRO A 177 -5.29 -25.21 5.71
C PRO A 177 -6.52 -26.08 5.47
N THR A 178 -6.74 -26.50 4.24
CA THR A 178 -7.73 -27.51 3.88
C THR A 178 -7.55 -28.69 4.83
N ARG A 179 -8.43 -28.85 5.82
CA ARG A 179 -8.49 -30.05 6.61
C ARG A 179 -8.80 -31.18 5.64
N PRO A 180 -7.95 -32.23 5.55
CA PRO A 180 -8.31 -33.39 4.77
C PRO A 180 -9.61 -33.93 5.37
N SER A 181 -10.63 -34.08 4.56
CA SER A 181 -11.86 -34.80 4.90
C SER A 181 -11.50 -36.22 5.30
N GLN A 182 -11.74 -36.56 6.55
CA GLN A 182 -11.73 -37.96 7.00
C GLN A 182 -12.92 -38.70 6.42
#